data_dbd0857e228d4441df89c681bec52d0f
#
_entry.id   dbd0857e228d4441df89c681bec52d0f
#
_cell.length_a   1.000
_cell.length_b   1.000
_cell.length_c   1.000
_cell.angle_alpha   90.00
_cell.angle_beta   90.00
_cell.angle_gamma   90.00
#
_symmetry.space_group_name_H-M   'P 1'
#
loop_
_entity.id
_entity.type
_entity.pdbx_description
1 polymer ?
#
loop_
_entity_poly.entity_id
_entity_poly.type
_entity_poly.pdbx_seq_one_letter_code
_entity_poly.pdbx_strand_id
1 'polypeptide(L)'
;QQHLVHRRQRQMCIRDSSYGLQDAKIISPDEVLKMSPYIDPEKIHGGYYVPTDGLAAPVRAVKAMAKYVTDLKAGEFIGDTAVNGFKISNNQIRGVQTSNGDYDADIVLVSTGIWAPKMGRLANISLPLVPCEHQMVWLEPFEELKEYQADHKEALVDHALVRHQDYSLYFRQWNDSYVIGNYRHEPRILESEDIKKPEEAEEMPSLVDFRPDDFAGAHKESNWLFPKFAEKKLTKKINGMFSFTTDGNPLMGETSVKGLWTANAVWITHSGGVGKAMAEWIVNGEPELDVRQGDINRFHQHHHVRKYLRARGKQNYKEVYDIIHPLQQMEQPRPLRRSPFYNRLEGQKAYFFETMGWERPQWYEANADLMKGKNFPNRTGWAAKYWSPIQAAEHLVTRQTGAQFDITGFVKIEVSGKGALKLLQKVCTNNIDVPVGKVVYSVISNMYGGIKSDLTISRLEENKFWVLAGAGTVSYTHL
;
A
#
# COMPACT_ATOMS: atom_id res chain seq x y z
N GLN A 1 -1.98 -32.07 -1.13
CA GLN A 1 -2.27 -30.82 -0.40
C GLN A 1 -1.15 -30.46 0.57
N GLN A 2 -0.62 -31.38 1.40
CA GLN A 2 0.49 -31.10 2.32
C GLN A 2 1.77 -30.59 1.64
N HIS A 3 2.16 -31.10 0.49
CA HIS A 3 3.34 -30.63 -0.26
C HIS A 3 3.19 -29.20 -0.82
N LEU A 4 1.97 -28.75 -1.10
CA LEU A 4 1.72 -27.37 -1.56
C LEU A 4 1.79 -26.37 -0.41
N VAL A 5 1.31 -26.74 0.78
CA VAL A 5 1.45 -25.94 2.01
C VAL A 5 2.92 -25.74 2.35
N HIS A 6 3.75 -26.80 2.34
CA HIS A 6 5.18 -26.70 2.64
C HIS A 6 5.99 -25.85 1.64
N ARG A 7 5.66 -25.84 0.35
CA ARG A 7 6.33 -24.98 -0.64
C ARG A 7 6.02 -23.50 -0.45
N ARG A 8 4.77 -23.15 -0.09
CA ARG A 8 4.40 -21.78 0.23
C ARG A 8 5.03 -21.29 1.52
N GLN A 9 5.05 -22.13 2.53
CA GLN A 9 5.73 -21.88 3.79
C GLN A 9 7.19 -21.51 3.56
N ARG A 10 7.94 -22.28 2.74
CA ARG A 10 9.31 -21.95 2.37
C ARG A 10 9.45 -20.59 1.64
N GLN A 11 8.55 -20.26 0.73
CA GLN A 11 8.61 -19.01 0.01
C GLN A 11 8.29 -17.79 0.90
N MET A 12 7.31 -17.89 1.80
CA MET A 12 7.05 -16.86 2.80
C MET A 12 8.24 -16.69 3.74
N CYS A 13 8.72 -17.76 4.37
CA CYS A 13 9.86 -17.72 5.28
C CYS A 13 11.14 -17.17 4.62
N ILE A 14 11.45 -17.52 3.37
CA ILE A 14 12.60 -16.99 2.64
C ILE A 14 12.43 -15.49 2.38
N ARG A 15 11.25 -15.05 1.96
CA ARG A 15 10.95 -13.64 1.74
C ARG A 15 11.06 -12.83 3.04
N ASP A 16 10.43 -13.30 4.10
CA ASP A 16 10.40 -12.62 5.38
C ASP A 16 11.79 -12.58 6.02
N SER A 17 12.57 -13.65 5.92
CA SER A 17 13.98 -13.69 6.35
C SER A 17 14.86 -12.68 5.59
N SER A 18 14.58 -12.46 4.29
CA SER A 18 15.31 -11.46 3.49
C SER A 18 15.02 -10.01 3.92
N TYR A 19 13.89 -9.78 4.61
CA TYR A 19 13.53 -8.51 5.24
C TYR A 19 13.85 -8.45 6.74
N GLY A 20 14.59 -9.41 7.26
CA GLY A 20 15.06 -9.44 8.66
C GLY A 20 14.11 -10.12 9.65
N LEU A 21 13.01 -10.72 9.22
CA LEU A 21 12.08 -11.50 10.05
C LEU A 21 12.53 -12.96 10.16
N GLN A 22 13.66 -13.21 10.83
CA GLN A 22 14.28 -14.54 10.87
C GLN A 22 13.52 -15.53 11.76
N ASP A 23 12.78 -15.06 12.77
CA ASP A 23 12.09 -15.87 13.77
C ASP A 23 10.64 -16.22 13.40
N ALA A 24 10.17 -15.75 12.23
CA ALA A 24 8.84 -16.07 11.73
C ALA A 24 8.75 -17.56 11.35
N LYS A 25 7.75 -18.28 11.84
CA LYS A 25 7.61 -19.75 11.67
C LYS A 25 6.17 -20.20 11.56
N ILE A 26 6.01 -21.39 10.98
CA ILE A 26 4.75 -22.12 11.03
C ILE A 26 4.71 -22.92 12.33
N ILE A 27 3.57 -22.85 12.99
CA ILE A 27 3.28 -23.53 14.24
C ILE A 27 2.06 -24.45 14.10
N SER A 28 2.01 -25.48 14.92
CA SER A 28 0.89 -26.44 14.97
C SER A 28 -0.36 -25.82 15.61
N PRO A 29 -1.56 -26.42 15.42
CA PRO A 29 -2.77 -26.03 16.13
C PRO A 29 -2.60 -25.98 17.65
N ASP A 30 -1.90 -26.97 18.24
CA ASP A 30 -1.63 -27.02 19.68
C ASP A 30 -0.73 -25.88 20.17
N GLU A 31 0.24 -25.46 19.35
CA GLU A 31 1.06 -24.29 19.65
C GLU A 31 0.25 -23.00 19.53
N VAL A 32 -0.67 -22.90 18.55
CA VAL A 32 -1.60 -21.77 18.45
C VAL A 32 -2.49 -21.69 19.69
N LEU A 33 -3.05 -22.84 20.14
CA LEU A 33 -3.91 -22.89 21.32
C LEU A 33 -3.19 -22.39 22.58
N LYS A 34 -1.90 -22.66 22.75
CA LYS A 34 -1.10 -22.16 23.89
C LYS A 34 -0.98 -20.63 23.89
N MET A 35 -0.96 -19.99 22.71
CA MET A 35 -0.81 -18.54 22.58
C MET A 35 -2.15 -17.82 22.50
N SER A 36 -3.21 -18.48 22.06
CA SER A 36 -4.57 -17.97 21.92
C SER A 36 -5.57 -19.04 22.43
N PRO A 37 -5.77 -19.12 23.77
CA PRO A 37 -6.45 -20.25 24.41
C PRO A 37 -7.93 -20.40 24.08
N TYR A 38 -8.55 -19.40 23.45
CA TYR A 38 -9.98 -19.44 23.12
C TYR A 38 -10.25 -19.92 21.68
N ILE A 39 -9.19 -20.13 20.87
CA ILE A 39 -9.34 -20.67 19.52
C ILE A 39 -9.64 -22.16 19.56
N ASP A 40 -10.46 -22.62 18.63
CA ASP A 40 -10.73 -24.07 18.46
C ASP A 40 -9.65 -24.67 17.56
N PRO A 41 -8.75 -25.50 18.10
CA PRO A 41 -7.63 -26.08 17.34
C PRO A 41 -8.08 -27.05 16.24
N GLU A 42 -9.29 -27.62 16.33
CA GLU A 42 -9.82 -28.53 15.31
C GLU A 42 -10.25 -27.79 14.03
N LYS A 43 -10.44 -26.48 14.10
CA LYS A 43 -10.87 -25.62 12.98
C LYS A 43 -9.73 -24.99 12.20
N ILE A 44 -8.50 -25.20 12.63
CA ILE A 44 -7.31 -24.63 12.00
C ILE A 44 -6.32 -25.71 11.59
N HIS A 45 -5.54 -25.44 10.55
CA HIS A 45 -4.45 -26.32 10.13
C HIS A 45 -3.10 -25.96 10.74
N GLY A 46 -3.03 -24.84 11.45
CA GLY A 46 -1.84 -24.28 12.07
C GLY A 46 -1.85 -22.75 12.01
N GLY A 47 -0.77 -22.14 12.44
CA GLY A 47 -0.58 -20.71 12.41
C GLY A 47 0.74 -20.31 11.77
N TYR A 48 0.81 -19.11 11.21
CA TYR A 48 2.04 -18.43 10.87
C TYR A 48 2.34 -17.40 11.97
N TYR A 49 3.37 -17.69 12.76
CA TYR A 49 3.72 -16.92 13.95
C TYR A 49 4.88 -15.97 13.70
N VAL A 50 4.71 -14.71 14.06
CA VAL A 50 5.72 -13.65 14.00
C VAL A 50 5.95 -13.14 15.41
N PRO A 51 7.02 -13.55 16.10
CA PRO A 51 7.23 -13.22 17.53
C PRO A 51 7.51 -11.75 17.79
N THR A 52 7.94 -11.00 16.79
CA THR A 52 8.24 -9.57 16.88
C THR A 52 7.04 -8.67 16.55
N ASP A 53 5.91 -9.26 16.17
CA ASP A 53 4.65 -8.50 15.98
C ASP A 53 4.05 -8.10 17.33
N GLY A 54 3.18 -7.11 17.34
CA GLY A 54 2.64 -6.61 18.59
C GLY A 54 1.50 -5.62 18.44
N LEU A 55 1.09 -5.07 19.57
CA LEU A 55 0.04 -4.07 19.66
C LEU A 55 0.64 -2.70 19.99
N ALA A 56 0.11 -1.67 19.34
CA ALA A 56 0.41 -0.29 19.65
C ALA A 56 -0.74 0.32 20.47
N ALA A 57 -0.39 1.12 21.48
CA ALA A 57 -1.31 2.04 22.12
C ALA A 57 -1.14 3.44 21.49
N PRO A 58 -1.85 3.78 20.40
CA PRO A 58 -1.51 4.90 19.53
C PRO A 58 -1.58 6.24 20.25
N VAL A 59 -2.62 6.47 21.08
CA VAL A 59 -2.76 7.71 21.85
C VAL A 59 -1.60 7.87 22.84
N ARG A 60 -1.22 6.80 23.54
CA ARG A 60 -0.10 6.81 24.49
C ARG A 60 1.23 7.11 23.78
N ALA A 61 1.45 6.47 22.62
CA ALA A 61 2.65 6.67 21.81
C ALA A 61 2.75 8.12 21.30
N VAL A 62 1.68 8.67 20.73
CA VAL A 62 1.65 10.06 20.25
C VAL A 62 1.88 11.06 21.37
N LYS A 63 1.22 10.88 22.53
CA LYS A 63 1.44 11.74 23.70
C LYS A 63 2.89 11.69 24.22
N ALA A 64 3.50 10.50 24.23
CA ALA A 64 4.90 10.34 24.64
C ALA A 64 5.87 11.06 23.67
N MET A 65 5.65 10.90 22.35
CA MET A 65 6.44 11.61 21.33
C MET A 65 6.24 13.12 21.43
N ALA A 66 5.01 13.60 21.58
CA ALA A 66 4.73 15.02 21.72
C ALA A 66 5.42 15.61 22.96
N LYS A 67 5.33 14.91 24.10
CA LYS A 67 6.03 15.31 25.33
C LYS A 67 7.55 15.39 25.10
N TYR A 68 8.14 14.39 24.45
CA TYR A 68 9.57 14.37 24.16
C TYR A 68 10.02 15.57 23.32
N VAL A 69 9.27 15.88 22.24
CA VAL A 69 9.55 17.06 21.38
C VAL A 69 9.44 18.37 22.18
N THR A 70 8.43 18.49 23.06
CA THR A 70 8.24 19.68 23.88
C THR A 70 9.35 19.83 24.93
N ASP A 71 9.74 18.73 25.61
CA ASP A 71 10.81 18.74 26.61
C ASP A 71 12.16 19.16 26.00
N LEU A 72 12.42 18.76 24.75
CA LEU A 72 13.60 19.18 23.98
C LEU A 72 13.48 20.64 23.45
N LYS A 73 12.34 21.29 23.60
CA LYS A 73 12.03 22.59 22.95
C LYS A 73 12.26 22.57 21.44
N ALA A 74 12.05 21.40 20.80
CA ALA A 74 12.24 21.19 19.37
C ALA A 74 10.98 21.48 18.55
N GLY A 75 9.83 21.70 19.20
CA GLY A 75 8.58 22.04 18.54
C GLY A 75 7.48 22.43 19.52
N GLU A 76 6.41 23.00 18.98
CA GLU A 76 5.21 23.43 19.69
C GLU A 76 3.98 22.73 19.10
N PHE A 77 3.03 22.37 19.96
CA PHE A 77 1.75 21.79 19.56
C PHE A 77 0.62 22.80 19.88
N ILE A 78 -0.05 23.27 18.82
CA ILE A 78 -1.12 24.25 18.90
C ILE A 78 -2.45 23.51 18.64
N GLY A 79 -3.24 23.32 19.70
CA GLY A 79 -4.56 22.73 19.62
C GLY A 79 -5.63 23.73 19.16
N ASP A 80 -6.83 23.20 18.91
CA ASP A 80 -8.04 23.99 18.56
C ASP A 80 -7.82 25.01 17.43
N THR A 81 -6.95 24.65 16.47
CA THR A 81 -6.50 25.52 15.40
C THR A 81 -6.68 24.83 14.05
N ALA A 82 -7.80 25.12 13.40
CA ALA A 82 -8.13 24.54 12.09
C ALA A 82 -7.38 25.25 10.96
N VAL A 83 -6.72 24.50 10.08
CA VAL A 83 -6.13 25.03 8.84
C VAL A 83 -7.25 25.22 7.82
N ASN A 84 -7.47 26.47 7.38
CA ASN A 84 -8.53 26.86 6.46
C ASN A 84 -8.00 27.22 5.05
N GLY A 85 -6.67 27.34 4.89
CA GLY A 85 -6.05 27.68 3.62
C GLY A 85 -4.53 27.61 3.65
N PHE A 86 -3.95 27.81 2.50
CA PHE A 86 -2.50 27.87 2.31
C PHE A 86 -2.09 29.19 1.69
N LYS A 87 -1.00 29.76 2.17
CA LYS A 87 -0.36 30.94 1.58
C LYS A 87 0.61 30.46 0.50
N ILE A 88 0.22 30.57 -0.78
CA ILE A 88 1.03 30.10 -1.92
C ILE A 88 1.31 31.29 -2.83
N SER A 89 2.58 31.45 -3.20
CA SER A 89 3.03 32.48 -4.15
C SER A 89 4.08 31.89 -5.09
N ASN A 90 3.94 32.14 -6.39
CA ASN A 90 4.86 31.63 -7.42
C ASN A 90 5.08 30.11 -7.32
N ASN A 91 4.00 29.34 -7.12
CA ASN A 91 4.01 27.90 -6.93
C ASN A 91 4.90 27.43 -5.76
N GLN A 92 5.06 28.25 -4.73
CA GLN A 92 5.79 27.93 -3.52
C GLN A 92 4.95 28.24 -2.30
N ILE A 93 5.00 27.35 -1.29
CA ILE A 93 4.36 27.58 0.01
C ILE A 93 5.02 28.74 0.75
N ARG A 94 4.23 29.50 1.48
CA ARG A 94 4.66 30.60 2.34
C ARG A 94 4.07 30.52 3.74
N GLY A 95 3.21 29.53 3.99
CA GLY A 95 2.56 29.33 5.27
C GLY A 95 1.16 28.79 5.15
N VAL A 96 0.44 28.85 6.26
CA VAL A 96 -0.95 28.40 6.40
C VAL A 96 -1.83 29.49 6.97
N GLN A 97 -3.11 29.46 6.58
CA GLN A 97 -4.18 30.28 7.17
C GLN A 97 -4.97 29.41 8.13
N THR A 98 -5.20 29.86 9.33
CA THR A 98 -5.87 29.08 10.37
C THR A 98 -7.03 29.85 11.02
N SER A 99 -7.82 29.15 11.83
CA SER A 99 -8.88 29.76 12.63
C SER A 99 -8.36 30.75 13.70
N ASN A 100 -7.08 30.65 14.08
CA ASN A 100 -6.45 31.46 15.12
C ASN A 100 -5.34 32.41 14.59
N GLY A 101 -5.41 32.74 13.31
CA GLY A 101 -4.43 33.58 12.64
C GLY A 101 -3.56 32.80 11.64
N ASP A 102 -2.70 33.51 10.96
CA ASP A 102 -1.82 32.97 9.93
C ASP A 102 -0.45 32.61 10.50
N TYR A 103 0.15 31.56 9.97
CA TYR A 103 1.53 31.16 10.26
C TYR A 103 2.34 31.18 8.97
N ASP A 104 3.49 31.84 9.00
CA ASP A 104 4.45 31.81 7.90
C ASP A 104 5.37 30.59 8.04
N ALA A 105 5.64 29.91 6.93
CA ALA A 105 6.52 28.76 6.88
C ALA A 105 7.06 28.53 5.46
N ASP A 106 8.32 28.15 5.34
CA ASP A 106 8.95 27.75 4.08
C ASP A 106 8.63 26.29 3.70
N ILE A 107 8.28 25.49 4.69
CA ILE A 107 7.90 24.08 4.52
C ILE A 107 6.62 23.83 5.33
N VAL A 108 5.65 23.20 4.68
CA VAL A 108 4.41 22.73 5.30
C VAL A 108 4.21 21.27 5.00
N LEU A 109 4.06 20.44 6.02
CA LEU A 109 3.76 19.00 5.90
C LEU A 109 2.30 18.73 6.22
N VAL A 110 1.53 18.29 5.23
CA VAL A 110 0.13 17.88 5.38
C VAL A 110 0.06 16.41 5.83
N SER A 111 -0.35 16.17 7.08
CA SER A 111 -0.48 14.84 7.69
C SER A 111 -1.89 14.64 8.26
N THR A 112 -2.92 14.93 7.46
CA THR A 112 -4.32 15.06 7.88
C THR A 112 -5.16 13.80 7.65
N GLY A 113 -4.53 12.67 7.27
CA GLY A 113 -5.20 11.37 7.12
C GLY A 113 -6.39 11.44 6.15
N ILE A 114 -7.57 11.04 6.62
CA ILE A 114 -8.80 11.01 5.82
C ILE A 114 -9.25 12.38 5.30
N TRP A 115 -8.76 13.49 5.87
CA TRP A 115 -9.04 14.86 5.40
C TRP A 115 -8.03 15.37 4.38
N ALA A 116 -7.01 14.60 4.00
CA ALA A 116 -6.00 15.04 3.04
C ALA A 116 -6.59 15.49 1.68
N PRO A 117 -7.62 14.84 1.09
CA PRO A 117 -8.24 15.34 -0.14
C PRO A 117 -8.81 16.76 0.00
N LYS A 118 -9.41 17.09 1.16
CA LYS A 118 -9.89 18.45 1.47
C LYS A 118 -8.75 19.44 1.53
N MET A 119 -7.66 19.09 2.22
CA MET A 119 -6.45 19.93 2.28
C MET A 119 -5.83 20.15 0.89
N GLY A 120 -5.76 19.09 0.08
CA GLY A 120 -5.27 19.20 -1.30
C GLY A 120 -6.07 20.22 -2.11
N ARG A 121 -7.42 20.24 -2.00
CA ARG A 121 -8.26 21.22 -2.69
C ARG A 121 -8.00 22.64 -2.25
N LEU A 122 -7.75 22.89 -0.95
CA LEU A 122 -7.36 24.21 -0.45
C LEU A 122 -6.05 24.71 -1.07
N ALA A 123 -5.15 23.81 -1.43
CA ALA A 123 -3.89 24.13 -2.12
C ALA A 123 -3.98 24.01 -3.65
N ASN A 124 -5.15 23.74 -4.21
CA ASN A 124 -5.38 23.45 -5.64
C ASN A 124 -4.50 22.31 -6.18
N ILE A 125 -4.26 21.29 -5.38
CA ILE A 125 -3.58 20.06 -5.73
C ILE A 125 -4.47 18.84 -5.42
N SER A 126 -4.15 17.71 -6.02
CA SER A 126 -4.85 16.45 -5.72
C SER A 126 -4.01 15.58 -4.77
N LEU A 127 -4.60 15.19 -3.65
CA LEU A 127 -4.08 14.17 -2.74
C LEU A 127 -4.98 12.93 -2.85
N PRO A 128 -4.64 11.95 -3.72
CA PRO A 128 -5.57 10.91 -4.17
C PRO A 128 -5.69 9.77 -3.16
N LEU A 129 -6.53 9.94 -2.17
CA LEU A 129 -6.97 8.90 -1.24
C LEU A 129 -8.47 8.96 -1.00
N VAL A 130 -9.05 7.89 -0.50
CA VAL A 130 -10.46 7.80 -0.11
C VAL A 130 -10.58 7.29 1.32
N PRO A 131 -11.44 7.92 2.15
CA PRO A 131 -11.89 7.36 3.42
C PRO A 131 -12.79 6.15 3.18
N CYS A 132 -12.56 5.06 3.92
CA CYS A 132 -13.35 3.84 3.83
C CYS A 132 -13.75 3.39 5.23
N GLU A 133 -15.05 3.07 5.42
CA GLU A 133 -15.60 2.60 6.69
C GLU A 133 -14.93 1.29 7.13
N HIS A 134 -14.70 1.16 8.43
CA HIS A 134 -14.16 -0.05 9.03
C HIS A 134 -14.76 -0.30 10.42
N GLN A 135 -15.39 -1.46 10.58
CA GLN A 135 -16.11 -1.81 11.78
C GLN A 135 -15.30 -2.67 12.75
N MET A 136 -15.43 -2.36 14.03
CA MET A 136 -14.78 -3.06 15.12
C MET A 136 -15.70 -3.12 16.34
N VAL A 137 -15.69 -4.23 17.06
CA VAL A 137 -16.51 -4.44 18.24
C VAL A 137 -15.68 -4.98 19.41
N TRP A 138 -16.16 -4.74 20.64
CA TRP A 138 -15.64 -5.32 21.87
C TRP A 138 -16.65 -6.30 22.45
N LEU A 139 -16.15 -7.40 23.00
CA LEU A 139 -16.93 -8.38 23.75
C LEU A 139 -17.05 -7.95 25.21
N GLU A 140 -17.99 -8.59 25.94
CA GLU A 140 -18.00 -8.54 27.40
C GLU A 140 -16.69 -9.12 27.97
N PRO A 141 -16.25 -8.67 29.16
CA PRO A 141 -15.05 -9.17 29.81
C PRO A 141 -15.07 -10.69 30.04
N PHE A 142 -13.89 -11.29 30.07
CA PHE A 142 -13.63 -12.67 30.43
C PHE A 142 -13.05 -12.72 31.84
N GLU A 143 -13.60 -13.52 32.75
CA GLU A 143 -13.16 -13.56 34.13
C GLU A 143 -11.69 -13.96 34.27
N GLU A 144 -11.24 -14.92 33.45
CA GLU A 144 -9.84 -15.37 33.44
C GLU A 144 -8.87 -14.22 33.08
N LEU A 145 -9.30 -13.31 32.18
CA LEU A 145 -8.49 -12.16 31.80
C LEU A 145 -8.52 -11.06 32.86
N LYS A 146 -9.62 -10.92 33.61
CA LYS A 146 -9.67 -10.00 34.77
C LYS A 146 -8.70 -10.43 35.87
N GLU A 147 -8.66 -11.73 36.16
CA GLU A 147 -7.72 -12.29 37.13
C GLU A 147 -6.27 -12.05 36.70
N TYR A 148 -5.93 -12.33 35.40
CA TYR A 148 -4.63 -12.05 34.84
C TYR A 148 -4.25 -10.56 34.95
N GLN A 149 -5.17 -9.65 34.61
CA GLN A 149 -4.93 -8.21 34.68
C GLN A 149 -4.73 -7.70 36.13
N ALA A 150 -5.37 -8.31 37.11
CA ALA A 150 -5.20 -7.96 38.52
C ALA A 150 -3.75 -8.21 38.98
N ASP A 151 -3.15 -9.30 38.49
CA ASP A 151 -1.78 -9.69 38.82
C ASP A 151 -0.71 -9.01 37.95
N HIS A 152 -1.10 -8.61 36.72
CA HIS A 152 -0.20 -8.06 35.69
C HIS A 152 -0.63 -6.67 35.21
N LYS A 153 -0.67 -5.69 36.12
CA LYS A 153 -1.19 -4.31 35.89
C LYS A 153 -0.53 -3.56 34.73
N GLU A 154 0.71 -3.88 34.39
CA GLU A 154 1.47 -3.27 33.28
C GLU A 154 1.24 -3.98 31.93
N ALA A 155 0.77 -5.22 31.95
CA ALA A 155 0.54 -6.02 30.74
C ALA A 155 -0.81 -5.66 30.11
N LEU A 156 -0.79 -5.17 28.89
CA LEU A 156 -2.02 -4.86 28.13
C LEU A 156 -2.65 -6.10 27.52
N VAL A 157 -1.87 -7.15 27.26
CA VAL A 157 -2.28 -8.39 26.61
C VAL A 157 -1.43 -9.56 27.11
N ASP A 158 -2.06 -10.73 27.19
CA ASP A 158 -1.44 -12.03 27.44
C ASP A 158 -1.50 -12.89 26.18
N HIS A 159 -2.61 -12.84 25.46
CA HIS A 159 -2.88 -13.65 24.29
C HIS A 159 -2.32 -13.02 23.00
N ALA A 160 -1.80 -13.87 22.11
CA ALA A 160 -1.34 -13.42 20.81
C ALA A 160 -2.48 -12.81 19.98
N LEU A 161 -2.14 -11.79 19.20
CA LEU A 161 -3.02 -11.24 18.18
C LEU A 161 -3.22 -12.28 17.06
N VAL A 162 -4.47 -12.48 16.63
CA VAL A 162 -4.83 -13.45 15.60
C VAL A 162 -5.39 -12.77 14.36
N ARG A 163 -4.90 -13.15 13.19
CA ARG A 163 -5.48 -12.84 11.88
C ARG A 163 -6.11 -14.08 11.28
N HIS A 164 -7.39 -14.01 10.98
CA HIS A 164 -8.11 -15.04 10.24
C HIS A 164 -8.28 -14.59 8.80
N GLN A 165 -7.30 -14.93 7.95
CA GLN A 165 -7.23 -14.42 6.59
C GLN A 165 -8.33 -14.97 5.68
N ASP A 166 -8.80 -16.21 5.88
CA ASP A 166 -9.89 -16.81 5.07
C ASP A 166 -11.19 -16.00 5.15
N TYR A 167 -11.37 -15.24 6.24
CA TYR A 167 -12.53 -14.38 6.47
C TYR A 167 -12.20 -12.91 6.63
N SER A 168 -10.95 -12.52 6.41
CA SER A 168 -10.50 -11.13 6.52
C SER A 168 -10.84 -10.49 7.86
N LEU A 169 -10.65 -11.25 8.95
CA LEU A 169 -10.92 -10.84 10.33
C LEU A 169 -9.62 -10.73 11.12
N TYR A 170 -9.65 -9.94 12.18
CA TYR A 170 -8.61 -9.96 13.20
C TYR A 170 -9.21 -9.94 14.60
N PHE A 171 -8.49 -10.53 15.53
CA PHE A 171 -8.85 -10.68 16.92
C PHE A 171 -7.68 -10.26 17.79
N ARG A 172 -7.96 -9.50 18.83
CA ARG A 172 -6.95 -9.16 19.82
C ARG A 172 -7.55 -9.03 21.20
N GLN A 173 -6.81 -9.41 22.20
CA GLN A 173 -7.12 -9.07 23.55
C GLN A 173 -7.08 -7.54 23.76
N TRP A 174 -7.96 -7.01 24.58
CA TRP A 174 -7.98 -5.64 25.03
C TRP A 174 -8.30 -5.61 26.51
N ASN A 175 -7.27 -5.50 27.36
CA ASN A 175 -7.38 -5.70 28.81
C ASN A 175 -8.06 -7.05 29.12
N ASP A 176 -9.22 -7.02 29.78
CA ASP A 176 -10.02 -8.17 30.16
C ASP A 176 -11.02 -8.64 29.09
N SER A 177 -10.96 -8.12 27.89
CA SER A 177 -11.91 -8.39 26.81
C SER A 177 -11.20 -8.75 25.50
N TYR A 178 -11.98 -8.98 24.45
CA TYR A 178 -11.51 -9.16 23.08
C TYR A 178 -12.15 -8.16 22.13
N VAL A 179 -11.36 -7.78 21.14
CA VAL A 179 -11.77 -6.94 20.02
C VAL A 179 -11.78 -7.74 18.74
N ILE A 180 -12.83 -7.57 17.95
CA ILE A 180 -13.02 -8.19 16.63
C ILE A 180 -13.10 -7.08 15.59
N GLY A 181 -12.23 -7.12 14.58
CA GLY A 181 -12.30 -6.23 13.42
C GLY A 181 -12.62 -6.98 12.13
N ASN A 182 -13.35 -6.31 11.23
CA ASN A 182 -13.95 -6.93 10.05
C ASN A 182 -13.62 -6.16 8.77
N TYR A 183 -12.99 -6.84 7.79
CA TYR A 183 -12.76 -6.33 6.43
C TYR A 183 -13.67 -6.99 5.38
N ARG A 184 -14.51 -7.96 5.76
CA ARG A 184 -15.30 -8.77 4.82
C ARG A 184 -16.66 -8.17 4.46
N HIS A 185 -16.93 -6.92 4.71
CA HIS A 185 -18.14 -6.26 4.22
C HIS A 185 -17.90 -5.54 2.89
N GLU A 186 -18.97 -5.15 2.21
CA GLU A 186 -18.83 -4.31 1.02
C GLU A 186 -18.21 -2.96 1.39
N PRO A 187 -17.08 -2.56 0.75
CA PRO A 187 -16.39 -1.34 1.10
C PRO A 187 -17.26 -0.09 0.88
N ARG A 188 -17.42 0.69 1.92
CA ARG A 188 -18.18 1.94 1.91
C ARG A 188 -17.22 3.12 1.96
N ILE A 189 -17.20 3.89 0.88
CA ILE A 189 -16.35 5.06 0.74
C ILE A 189 -17.14 6.31 1.04
N LEU A 190 -16.60 7.17 1.89
CA LEU A 190 -17.07 8.52 2.14
C LEU A 190 -16.24 9.53 1.34
N GLU A 191 -16.75 10.73 1.22
CA GLU A 191 -15.96 11.89 0.78
C GLU A 191 -15.42 12.63 2.02
N SER A 192 -14.26 13.23 1.88
CA SER A 192 -13.66 13.97 2.99
C SER A 192 -14.49 15.18 3.44
N GLU A 193 -15.37 15.65 2.57
CA GLU A 193 -16.32 16.73 2.85
C GLU A 193 -17.49 16.28 3.72
N ASP A 194 -17.88 15.02 3.61
CA ASP A 194 -19.02 14.44 4.34
C ASP A 194 -18.62 14.00 5.76
N ILE A 195 -17.34 14.09 6.09
CA ILE A 195 -16.86 13.80 7.45
C ILE A 195 -17.26 14.96 8.36
N LYS A 196 -17.92 14.64 9.47
CA LYS A 196 -18.35 15.62 10.49
C LYS A 196 -17.19 16.51 10.92
N LYS A 197 -17.48 17.74 11.24
CA LYS A 197 -16.53 18.61 11.91
C LYS A 197 -16.38 18.24 13.37
N PRO A 198 -15.27 18.60 14.05
CA PRO A 198 -15.08 18.30 15.46
C PRO A 198 -16.24 18.76 16.36
N GLU A 199 -16.79 19.94 16.10
CA GLU A 199 -17.92 20.53 16.84
C GLU A 199 -19.27 19.84 16.58
N GLU A 200 -19.38 19.04 15.52
CA GLU A 200 -20.59 18.29 15.13
C GLU A 200 -20.54 16.83 15.61
N ALA A 201 -19.38 16.38 16.12
CA ALA A 201 -19.15 15.00 16.51
C ALA A 201 -19.31 14.81 18.02
N GLU A 202 -20.07 13.79 18.42
CA GLU A 202 -20.25 13.46 19.85
C GLU A 202 -18.98 12.88 20.47
N GLU A 203 -18.24 12.03 19.74
CA GLU A 203 -16.97 11.45 20.19
C GLU A 203 -15.81 11.88 19.28
N MET A 204 -15.79 11.36 18.06
CA MET A 204 -14.71 11.59 17.07
C MET A 204 -15.30 11.81 15.68
N PRO A 205 -14.85 12.83 14.94
CA PRO A 205 -15.35 13.11 13.59
C PRO A 205 -15.22 11.94 12.61
N SER A 206 -14.26 11.04 12.84
CA SER A 206 -13.99 9.86 12.02
C SER A 206 -14.87 8.66 12.35
N LEU A 207 -15.83 8.77 13.24
CA LEU A 207 -16.80 7.72 13.53
C LEU A 207 -18.13 7.99 12.83
N VAL A 208 -18.68 6.93 12.26
CA VAL A 208 -20.01 6.91 11.65
C VAL A 208 -20.84 5.80 12.28
N ASP A 209 -22.13 5.74 11.96
CA ASP A 209 -23.05 4.76 12.52
C ASP A 209 -22.61 3.33 12.26
N PHE A 210 -22.64 2.52 13.31
CA PHE A 210 -22.35 1.09 13.20
C PHE A 210 -23.44 0.38 12.40
N ARG A 211 -23.06 -0.56 11.53
CA ARG A 211 -23.96 -1.31 10.63
C ARG A 211 -24.01 -2.77 11.05
N PRO A 212 -25.00 -3.19 11.83
CA PRO A 212 -25.11 -4.56 12.32
C PRO A 212 -25.09 -5.62 11.23
N ASP A 213 -25.78 -5.36 10.12
CA ASP A 213 -25.88 -6.31 8.98
C ASP A 213 -24.52 -6.56 8.33
N ASP A 214 -23.68 -5.53 8.17
CA ASP A 214 -22.33 -5.64 7.63
C ASP A 214 -21.40 -6.42 8.58
N PHE A 215 -21.73 -6.49 9.89
CA PHE A 215 -20.93 -7.19 10.90
C PHE A 215 -21.45 -8.60 11.25
N ALA A 216 -22.68 -8.93 10.91
CA ALA A 216 -23.32 -10.19 11.31
C ALA A 216 -22.53 -11.45 10.86
N GLY A 217 -22.01 -11.44 9.64
CA GLY A 217 -21.16 -12.52 9.12
C GLY A 217 -19.86 -12.69 9.90
N ALA A 218 -19.21 -11.58 10.24
CA ALA A 218 -17.98 -11.56 11.03
C ALA A 218 -18.22 -12.10 12.45
N HIS A 219 -19.32 -11.72 13.09
CA HIS A 219 -19.70 -12.22 14.41
C HIS A 219 -19.95 -13.73 14.41
N LYS A 220 -20.68 -14.24 13.40
CA LYS A 220 -20.92 -15.67 13.25
C LYS A 220 -19.60 -16.45 13.10
N GLU A 221 -18.72 -15.98 12.26
CA GLU A 221 -17.41 -16.62 12.01
C GLU A 221 -16.50 -16.54 13.24
N SER A 222 -16.53 -15.43 13.97
CA SER A 222 -15.79 -15.28 15.21
C SER A 222 -16.22 -16.32 16.26
N ASN A 223 -17.53 -16.53 16.41
CA ASN A 223 -18.08 -17.52 17.33
C ASN A 223 -17.77 -18.95 16.88
N TRP A 224 -17.64 -19.20 15.57
CA TRP A 224 -17.23 -20.49 15.05
C TRP A 224 -15.76 -20.77 15.38
N LEU A 225 -14.86 -19.80 15.15
CA LEU A 225 -13.42 -19.99 15.40
C LEU A 225 -13.07 -19.95 16.90
N PHE A 226 -13.78 -19.12 17.67
CA PHE A 226 -13.59 -18.91 19.10
C PHE A 226 -14.91 -19.25 19.86
N PRO A 227 -15.16 -20.51 20.22
CA PRO A 227 -16.44 -20.93 20.82
C PRO A 227 -16.84 -20.11 22.07
N LYS A 228 -15.89 -19.71 22.92
CA LYS A 228 -16.15 -18.86 24.10
C LYS A 228 -16.73 -17.47 23.75
N PHE A 229 -16.56 -16.99 22.51
CA PHE A 229 -17.11 -15.69 22.10
C PHE A 229 -18.64 -15.73 21.95
N ALA A 230 -19.21 -16.92 21.65
CA ALA A 230 -20.65 -17.09 21.55
C ALA A 230 -21.40 -16.86 22.87
N GLU A 231 -20.70 -16.95 24.01
CA GLU A 231 -21.24 -16.71 25.34
C GLU A 231 -21.21 -15.23 25.74
N LYS A 232 -20.59 -14.36 24.93
CA LYS A 232 -20.34 -12.96 25.23
C LYS A 232 -21.15 -12.02 24.35
N LYS A 233 -21.72 -10.98 24.95
CA LYS A 233 -22.40 -9.91 24.21
C LYS A 233 -21.39 -8.89 23.66
N LEU A 234 -21.81 -8.19 22.63
CA LEU A 234 -21.07 -7.05 22.08
C LEU A 234 -21.34 -5.81 22.94
N THR A 235 -20.32 -5.28 23.61
CA THR A 235 -20.45 -4.14 24.53
C THR A 235 -20.22 -2.80 23.84
N LYS A 236 -19.12 -2.65 23.14
CA LYS A 236 -18.78 -1.45 22.38
C LYS A 236 -18.73 -1.79 20.89
N LYS A 237 -19.24 -0.88 20.06
CA LYS A 237 -19.29 -1.02 18.60
C LYS A 237 -18.85 0.30 18.00
N ILE A 238 -17.91 0.26 17.09
CA ILE A 238 -17.50 1.45 16.34
C ILE A 238 -17.46 1.15 14.84
N ASN A 239 -17.66 2.20 14.05
CA ASN A 239 -17.42 2.21 12.62
C ASN A 239 -16.55 3.42 12.32
N GLY A 240 -15.25 3.18 12.24
CA GLY A 240 -14.24 4.21 11.97
C GLY A 240 -13.93 4.31 10.48
N MET A 241 -12.87 5.03 10.15
CA MET A 241 -12.44 5.23 8.77
C MET A 241 -10.95 4.95 8.61
N PHE A 242 -10.62 4.24 7.54
CA PHE A 242 -9.26 4.14 7.01
C PHE A 242 -9.12 4.97 5.74
N SER A 243 -7.89 5.35 5.40
CA SER A 243 -7.57 5.99 4.13
C SER A 243 -6.88 5.01 3.18
N PHE A 244 -7.39 4.93 1.94
CA PHE A 244 -6.83 4.10 0.88
C PHE A 244 -6.46 4.94 -0.34
N THR A 245 -5.25 4.74 -0.83
CA THR A 245 -4.79 5.22 -2.14
C THR A 245 -5.19 4.21 -3.23
N THR A 246 -4.88 4.50 -4.49
CA THR A 246 -5.19 3.61 -5.62
C THR A 246 -4.37 2.32 -5.64
N ASP A 247 -3.28 2.25 -4.90
CA ASP A 247 -2.35 1.11 -4.80
C ASP A 247 -2.14 0.61 -3.37
N GLY A 248 -2.85 1.21 -2.40
CA GLY A 248 -2.77 0.83 -0.98
C GLY A 248 -1.51 1.32 -0.25
N ASN A 249 -0.55 1.94 -0.95
CA ASN A 249 0.67 2.46 -0.33
C ASN A 249 0.48 3.87 0.25
N PRO A 250 1.34 4.31 1.18
CA PRO A 250 1.32 5.68 1.71
C PRO A 250 1.42 6.74 0.61
N LEU A 251 1.00 7.95 0.94
CA LEU A 251 1.09 9.13 0.11
C LEU A 251 2.09 10.10 0.74
N MET A 252 3.33 10.12 0.22
CA MET A 252 4.48 10.79 0.83
C MET A 252 5.21 11.68 -0.18
N GLY A 253 5.95 12.68 0.31
CA GLY A 253 6.87 13.48 -0.48
C GLY A 253 6.42 14.91 -0.76
N GLU A 254 7.23 15.64 -1.51
CA GLU A 254 6.94 17.00 -1.95
C GLU A 254 5.89 16.99 -3.06
N THR A 255 4.91 17.87 -2.95
CA THR A 255 3.84 18.00 -3.94
C THR A 255 4.31 18.83 -5.14
N SER A 256 3.41 19.09 -6.09
CA SER A 256 3.69 20.03 -7.19
C SER A 256 3.89 21.48 -6.75
N VAL A 257 3.54 21.82 -5.50
CA VAL A 257 3.81 23.12 -4.88
C VAL A 257 5.08 23.00 -4.05
N LYS A 258 6.12 23.76 -4.41
CA LYS A 258 7.41 23.73 -3.72
C LYS A 258 7.26 24.05 -2.23
N GLY A 259 7.89 23.25 -1.37
CA GLY A 259 7.82 23.36 0.09
C GLY A 259 6.54 22.81 0.72
N LEU A 260 5.54 22.43 -0.10
CA LEU A 260 4.34 21.76 0.40
C LEU A 260 4.49 20.24 0.30
N TRP A 261 4.58 19.58 1.43
CA TRP A 261 4.81 18.15 1.57
C TRP A 261 3.58 17.42 2.06
N THR A 262 3.53 16.13 1.85
CA THR A 262 2.43 15.25 2.32
C THR A 262 2.97 13.97 2.95
N ALA A 263 2.29 13.49 4.01
CA ALA A 263 2.47 12.17 4.60
C ALA A 263 1.10 11.65 5.07
N ASN A 264 0.37 11.02 4.16
CA ASN A 264 -1.00 10.56 4.38
C ASN A 264 -1.19 9.10 3.96
N ALA A 265 -2.35 8.51 4.25
CA ALA A 265 -2.60 7.07 4.10
C ALA A 265 -1.52 6.22 4.81
N VAL A 266 -1.01 6.73 5.92
CA VAL A 266 0.01 6.08 6.76
C VAL A 266 -0.71 5.35 7.89
N TRP A 267 -0.53 4.04 7.94
CA TRP A 267 -1.08 3.23 9.01
C TRP A 267 -0.11 3.22 10.20
N ILE A 268 -0.61 2.88 11.39
CA ILE A 268 0.21 2.86 12.62
C ILE A 268 1.47 2.02 12.42
N THR A 269 1.37 0.88 11.73
CA THR A 269 2.49 -0.01 11.42
C THR A 269 3.60 0.63 10.59
N HIS A 270 3.29 1.63 9.79
CA HIS A 270 4.27 2.35 8.95
C HIS A 270 4.75 3.67 9.57
N SER A 271 4.08 4.17 10.61
CA SER A 271 4.21 5.56 11.08
C SER A 271 5.63 5.95 11.48
N GLY A 272 6.33 5.08 12.21
CA GLY A 272 7.71 5.33 12.63
C GLY A 272 8.68 5.46 11.45
N GLY A 273 8.59 4.50 10.50
CA GLY A 273 9.42 4.50 9.28
C GLY A 273 9.11 5.67 8.37
N VAL A 274 7.83 6.02 8.20
CA VAL A 274 7.40 7.18 7.42
C VAL A 274 7.91 8.48 8.05
N GLY A 275 7.79 8.62 9.38
CA GLY A 275 8.29 9.81 10.10
C GLY A 275 9.79 10.01 9.90
N LYS A 276 10.60 8.93 10.05
CA LYS A 276 12.05 8.97 9.79
C LYS A 276 12.33 9.35 8.34
N ALA A 277 11.75 8.64 7.38
CA ALA A 277 12.00 8.87 5.96
C ALA A 277 11.59 10.28 5.51
N MET A 278 10.47 10.81 6.00
CA MET A 278 10.05 12.19 5.70
C MET A 278 11.00 13.23 6.28
N ALA A 279 11.48 13.04 7.51
CA ALA A 279 12.45 13.94 8.11
C ALA A 279 13.78 13.96 7.32
N GLU A 280 14.30 12.79 6.97
CA GLU A 280 15.50 12.65 6.13
C GLU A 280 15.30 13.31 4.75
N TRP A 281 14.15 13.08 4.12
CA TRP A 281 13.85 13.64 2.79
C TRP A 281 13.79 15.15 2.80
N ILE A 282 13.12 15.74 3.80
CA ILE A 282 13.00 17.20 3.93
C ILE A 282 14.35 17.84 4.25
N VAL A 283 15.17 17.22 5.11
CA VAL A 283 16.43 17.81 5.58
C VAL A 283 17.59 17.54 4.63
N ASN A 284 17.70 16.30 4.10
CA ASN A 284 18.85 15.86 3.31
C ASN A 284 18.59 15.86 1.80
N GLY A 285 17.33 16.06 1.36
CA GLY A 285 16.91 16.00 -0.04
C GLY A 285 16.52 14.60 -0.51
N GLU A 286 16.94 13.52 0.17
CA GLU A 286 16.43 12.16 -0.06
C GLU A 286 16.53 11.30 1.21
N PRO A 287 15.62 10.32 1.40
CA PRO A 287 15.69 9.39 2.51
C PRO A 287 16.70 8.26 2.25
N GLU A 288 17.22 7.67 3.33
CA GLU A 288 18.11 6.50 3.25
C GLU A 288 17.38 5.28 2.65
N LEU A 289 16.12 5.08 3.02
CA LEU A 289 15.29 3.99 2.51
C LEU A 289 14.65 4.35 1.16
N ASP A 290 14.53 3.35 0.29
CA ASP A 290 13.78 3.51 -0.95
C ASP A 290 12.26 3.61 -0.68
N VAL A 291 11.75 4.82 -0.73
CA VAL A 291 10.32 5.13 -0.50
C VAL A 291 9.53 5.40 -1.79
N ARG A 292 10.06 5.03 -2.98
CA ARG A 292 9.40 5.30 -4.27
C ARG A 292 7.96 4.81 -4.35
N GLN A 293 7.65 3.70 -3.69
CA GLN A 293 6.28 3.17 -3.64
C GLN A 293 5.33 4.06 -2.82
N GLY A 294 5.86 4.95 -1.98
CA GLY A 294 5.09 5.95 -1.22
C GLY A 294 5.07 7.34 -1.85
N ASP A 295 5.95 7.62 -2.81
CA ASP A 295 6.09 8.96 -3.42
C ASP A 295 4.78 9.39 -4.10
N ILE A 296 4.28 10.59 -3.75
CA ILE A 296 3.07 11.18 -4.37
C ILE A 296 3.22 11.29 -5.89
N ASN A 297 4.42 11.50 -6.38
CA ASN A 297 4.72 11.69 -7.80
C ASN A 297 4.67 10.39 -8.62
N ARG A 298 4.46 9.22 -7.97
CA ARG A 298 4.20 7.96 -8.66
C ARG A 298 2.87 7.91 -9.39
N PHE A 299 1.96 8.80 -9.08
CA PHE A 299 0.61 8.82 -9.62
C PHE A 299 0.53 9.53 -10.98
N HIS A 300 -0.05 8.84 -11.95
CA HIS A 300 -0.47 9.42 -13.22
C HIS A 300 -1.81 10.15 -13.11
N GLN A 301 -2.16 10.97 -14.10
CA GLN A 301 -3.40 11.74 -14.12
C GLN A 301 -4.66 10.91 -13.84
N HIS A 302 -4.73 9.66 -14.32
CA HIS A 302 -5.91 8.80 -14.08
C HIS A 302 -6.09 8.38 -12.61
N HIS A 303 -5.02 8.35 -11.81
CA HIS A 303 -5.11 8.07 -10.37
C HIS A 303 -5.84 9.16 -9.59
N HIS A 304 -5.89 10.38 -10.14
CA HIS A 304 -6.59 11.52 -9.57
C HIS A 304 -8.07 11.58 -9.98
N VAL A 305 -8.51 10.69 -10.90
CA VAL A 305 -9.92 10.61 -11.32
C VAL A 305 -10.73 9.90 -10.23
N ARG A 306 -11.73 10.60 -9.68
CA ARG A 306 -12.56 10.12 -8.56
C ARG A 306 -13.11 8.70 -8.76
N LYS A 307 -13.66 8.40 -9.96
CA LYS A 307 -14.19 7.06 -10.27
C LYS A 307 -13.12 5.97 -10.19
N TYR A 308 -11.91 6.25 -10.69
CA TYR A 308 -10.78 5.34 -10.63
C TYR A 308 -10.33 5.14 -9.19
N LEU A 309 -10.11 6.23 -8.47
CA LEU A 309 -9.67 6.23 -7.08
C LEU A 309 -10.63 5.44 -6.17
N ARG A 310 -11.95 5.65 -6.32
CA ARG A 310 -12.97 4.90 -5.55
C ARG A 310 -12.97 3.42 -5.86
N ALA A 311 -12.88 3.02 -7.13
CA ALA A 311 -12.87 1.62 -7.53
C ALA A 311 -11.63 0.90 -6.97
N ARG A 312 -10.45 1.51 -7.11
CA ARG A 312 -9.18 0.96 -6.59
C ARG A 312 -9.13 0.93 -5.07
N GLY A 313 -9.59 1.99 -4.40
CA GLY A 313 -9.66 2.03 -2.93
C GLY A 313 -10.58 0.95 -2.36
N LYS A 314 -11.73 0.68 -3.00
CA LYS A 314 -12.61 -0.44 -2.62
C LYS A 314 -11.92 -1.80 -2.76
N GLN A 315 -11.23 -2.05 -3.86
CA GLN A 315 -10.53 -3.31 -4.07
C GLN A 315 -9.37 -3.47 -3.07
N ASN A 316 -8.58 -2.42 -2.83
CA ASN A 316 -7.51 -2.44 -1.83
C ASN A 316 -8.06 -2.73 -0.42
N TYR A 317 -9.21 -2.18 -0.06
CA TYR A 317 -9.86 -2.48 1.21
C TYR A 317 -10.21 -3.98 1.34
N LYS A 318 -10.77 -4.59 0.28
CA LYS A 318 -11.10 -6.03 0.28
C LYS A 318 -9.84 -6.90 0.37
N GLU A 319 -8.78 -6.51 -0.32
CA GLU A 319 -7.58 -7.34 -0.49
C GLU A 319 -6.56 -7.19 0.63
N VAL A 320 -6.62 -6.14 1.45
CA VAL A 320 -5.61 -5.89 2.49
C VAL A 320 -5.48 -7.02 3.51
N TYR A 321 -6.54 -7.76 3.77
CA TYR A 321 -6.58 -8.93 4.65
C TYR A 321 -6.92 -10.24 3.94
N ASP A 322 -7.06 -10.22 2.61
CA ASP A 322 -7.38 -11.39 1.81
C ASP A 322 -6.16 -12.24 1.50
N ILE A 323 -6.39 -13.49 1.12
CA ILE A 323 -5.37 -14.39 0.58
C ILE A 323 -5.35 -14.22 -0.94
N ILE A 324 -4.48 -13.32 -1.43
CA ILE A 324 -4.37 -13.02 -2.85
C ILE A 324 -3.75 -14.19 -3.62
N HIS A 325 -4.34 -14.53 -4.77
CA HIS A 325 -3.78 -15.53 -5.68
C HIS A 325 -2.45 -15.05 -6.27
N PRO A 326 -1.52 -15.95 -6.58
CA PRO A 326 -0.37 -15.58 -7.39
C PRO A 326 -0.80 -14.92 -8.71
N LEU A 327 -0.19 -13.79 -9.05
CA LEU A 327 -0.49 -13.01 -10.25
C LEU A 327 -1.92 -12.44 -10.31
N GLN A 328 -2.62 -12.36 -9.19
CA GLN A 328 -3.91 -11.68 -9.11
C GLN A 328 -3.76 -10.22 -9.52
N GLN A 329 -4.70 -9.74 -10.31
CA GLN A 329 -4.68 -8.40 -10.87
C GLN A 329 -5.80 -7.55 -10.30
N MET A 330 -5.62 -6.23 -10.35
CA MET A 330 -6.71 -5.30 -10.14
C MET A 330 -7.81 -5.52 -11.19
N GLU A 331 -9.07 -5.60 -10.74
CA GLU A 331 -10.21 -5.94 -11.59
C GLU A 331 -10.83 -4.71 -12.24
N GLN A 332 -10.88 -3.59 -11.52
CA GLN A 332 -11.57 -2.38 -11.96
C GLN A 332 -10.79 -1.10 -11.65
N PRO A 333 -10.95 -0.04 -12.47
CA PRO A 333 -11.50 -0.05 -13.82
C PRO A 333 -10.48 -0.58 -14.84
N ARG A 334 -10.95 -1.43 -15.75
CA ARG A 334 -10.18 -1.99 -16.86
C ARG A 334 -11.04 -2.10 -18.11
N PRO A 335 -10.50 -2.04 -19.34
CA PRO A 335 -9.12 -1.61 -19.65
C PRO A 335 -8.97 -0.09 -19.54
N LEU A 336 -7.81 0.40 -19.08
CA LEU A 336 -7.54 1.83 -18.96
C LEU A 336 -6.63 2.36 -20.07
N ARG A 337 -5.45 1.74 -20.22
CA ARG A 337 -4.48 2.05 -21.26
C ARG A 337 -4.32 0.86 -22.17
N ARG A 338 -4.49 1.08 -23.47
CA ARG A 338 -4.36 0.06 -24.51
C ARG A 338 -3.28 0.47 -25.49
N SER A 339 -2.46 -0.50 -25.92
CA SER A 339 -1.53 -0.27 -27.02
C SER A 339 -2.27 -0.12 -28.34
N PRO A 340 -1.64 0.44 -29.40
CA PRO A 340 -2.20 0.43 -30.74
C PRO A 340 -2.48 -0.97 -31.28
N PHE A 341 -1.85 -1.99 -30.73
CA PHE A 341 -2.00 -3.39 -31.10
C PHE A 341 -3.08 -4.14 -30.30
N TYR A 342 -3.67 -3.53 -29.28
CA TYR A 342 -4.57 -4.19 -28.32
C TYR A 342 -5.64 -5.06 -29.01
N ASN A 343 -6.37 -4.55 -29.99
CA ASN A 343 -7.43 -5.30 -30.68
C ASN A 343 -6.89 -6.52 -31.44
N ARG A 344 -5.64 -6.45 -31.96
CA ARG A 344 -4.98 -7.60 -32.62
C ARG A 344 -4.59 -8.65 -31.59
N LEU A 345 -4.08 -8.23 -30.43
CA LEU A 345 -3.70 -9.11 -29.33
C LEU A 345 -4.96 -9.78 -28.73
N GLU A 346 -6.04 -9.02 -28.57
CA GLU A 346 -7.33 -9.55 -28.13
C GLU A 346 -7.90 -10.57 -29.12
N GLY A 347 -7.79 -10.31 -30.44
CA GLY A 347 -8.17 -11.26 -31.49
C GLY A 347 -7.39 -12.58 -31.43
N GLN A 348 -6.17 -12.58 -30.89
CA GLN A 348 -5.36 -13.77 -30.59
C GLN A 348 -5.71 -14.37 -29.22
N LYS A 349 -6.75 -13.90 -28.55
CA LYS A 349 -7.19 -14.31 -27.23
C LYS A 349 -6.08 -14.14 -26.19
N ALA A 350 -5.42 -12.95 -26.20
CA ALA A 350 -4.45 -12.58 -25.19
C ALA A 350 -5.08 -12.55 -23.80
N TYR A 351 -4.44 -13.16 -22.83
CA TYR A 351 -4.76 -12.96 -21.42
C TYR A 351 -3.96 -11.75 -20.93
N PHE A 352 -4.68 -10.69 -20.55
CA PHE A 352 -4.04 -9.44 -20.18
C PHE A 352 -3.85 -9.31 -18.67
N PHE A 353 -2.66 -8.83 -18.28
CA PHE A 353 -2.38 -8.29 -16.96
C PHE A 353 -2.31 -6.77 -17.02
N GLU A 354 -2.76 -6.14 -15.94
CA GLU A 354 -2.69 -4.69 -15.81
C GLU A 354 -1.38 -4.31 -15.08
N THR A 355 -0.66 -3.36 -15.64
CA THR A 355 0.51 -2.76 -15.01
C THR A 355 0.50 -1.26 -15.27
N MET A 356 0.39 -0.44 -14.23
CA MET A 356 0.32 1.02 -14.30
C MET A 356 -0.75 1.51 -15.30
N GLY A 357 -1.88 0.82 -15.31
CA GLY A 357 -2.99 1.08 -16.21
C GLY A 357 -2.87 0.46 -17.61
N TRP A 358 -1.72 -0.05 -17.99
CA TRP A 358 -1.53 -0.71 -19.28
C TRP A 358 -2.00 -2.15 -19.27
N GLU A 359 -2.80 -2.53 -20.29
CA GLU A 359 -3.12 -3.92 -20.59
C GLU A 359 -1.91 -4.57 -21.28
N ARG A 360 -1.30 -5.55 -20.60
CA ARG A 360 -0.11 -6.26 -21.11
C ARG A 360 -0.40 -7.74 -21.28
N PRO A 361 -0.19 -8.32 -22.49
CA PRO A 361 -0.42 -9.74 -22.72
C PRO A 361 0.58 -10.57 -21.92
N GLN A 362 0.10 -11.64 -21.29
CA GLN A 362 0.91 -12.61 -20.55
C GLN A 362 1.07 -13.91 -21.31
N TRP A 363 0.05 -14.34 -22.03
CA TRP A 363 0.05 -15.46 -22.98
C TRP A 363 -1.11 -15.29 -23.95
N TYR A 364 -1.12 -16.10 -24.99
CA TYR A 364 -2.18 -16.09 -25.99
C TYR A 364 -2.81 -17.47 -26.11
N GLU A 365 -4.11 -17.61 -25.87
CA GLU A 365 -4.84 -18.88 -26.00
C GLU A 365 -4.77 -19.43 -27.44
N ALA A 366 -4.60 -18.57 -28.45
CA ALA A 366 -4.36 -18.99 -29.83
C ALA A 366 -3.08 -19.83 -30.00
N ASN A 367 -2.15 -19.75 -29.06
CA ASN A 367 -0.89 -20.49 -29.04
C ASN A 367 -0.96 -21.82 -28.28
N ALA A 368 -2.14 -22.28 -27.87
CA ALA A 368 -2.31 -23.54 -27.11
C ALA A 368 -1.73 -24.77 -27.87
N ASP A 369 -1.78 -24.74 -29.19
CA ASP A 369 -1.22 -25.82 -30.02
C ASP A 369 0.30 -25.97 -29.91
N LEU A 370 1.03 -24.97 -29.47
CA LEU A 370 2.47 -25.03 -29.20
C LEU A 370 2.83 -26.01 -28.09
N MET A 371 1.85 -26.40 -27.27
CA MET A 371 2.03 -27.37 -26.19
C MET A 371 1.98 -28.83 -26.68
N LYS A 372 1.46 -29.09 -27.89
CA LYS A 372 1.30 -30.45 -28.43
C LYS A 372 2.62 -31.20 -28.48
N GLY A 373 2.63 -32.42 -27.93
CA GLY A 373 3.83 -33.28 -27.91
C GLY A 373 4.94 -32.81 -26.96
N LYS A 374 4.67 -31.84 -26.07
CA LYS A 374 5.64 -31.33 -25.10
C LYS A 374 5.09 -31.46 -23.67
N ASN A 375 6.00 -31.68 -22.74
CA ASN A 375 5.65 -31.74 -21.32
C ASN A 375 6.18 -30.48 -20.62
N PHE A 376 5.28 -29.66 -20.14
CA PHE A 376 5.60 -28.45 -19.35
C PHE A 376 5.20 -28.63 -17.89
N PRO A 377 5.95 -28.03 -16.93
CA PRO A 377 5.51 -27.99 -15.54
C PRO A 377 4.12 -27.39 -15.46
N ASN A 378 3.22 -28.06 -14.75
CA ASN A 378 1.85 -27.60 -14.57
C ASN A 378 1.62 -27.15 -13.12
N ARG A 379 0.84 -26.10 -12.97
CA ARG A 379 0.30 -25.65 -11.68
C ARG A 379 -1.17 -26.07 -11.62
N THR A 380 -1.63 -26.45 -10.45
CA THR A 380 -3.01 -26.85 -10.23
C THR A 380 -3.63 -26.15 -9.01
N GLY A 381 -4.94 -26.17 -8.94
CA GLY A 381 -5.69 -25.61 -7.81
C GLY A 381 -5.53 -24.09 -7.69
N TRP A 382 -5.54 -23.60 -6.45
CA TRP A 382 -5.53 -22.18 -6.13
C TRP A 382 -4.35 -21.39 -6.78
N ALA A 383 -3.16 -21.97 -6.89
CA ALA A 383 -1.99 -21.31 -7.46
C ALA A 383 -2.03 -21.17 -8.99
N ALA A 384 -2.97 -21.82 -9.67
CA ALA A 384 -3.10 -21.84 -11.12
C ALA A 384 -4.16 -20.85 -11.66
N LYS A 385 -4.91 -20.17 -10.81
CA LYS A 385 -6.05 -19.33 -11.22
C LYS A 385 -5.69 -18.30 -12.29
N TYR A 386 -4.52 -17.68 -12.19
CA TYR A 386 -4.02 -16.64 -13.14
C TYR A 386 -2.72 -17.10 -13.83
N TRP A 387 -2.64 -18.37 -14.20
CA TRP A 387 -1.46 -18.96 -14.81
C TRP A 387 -1.85 -19.92 -15.95
N SER A 388 -1.01 -19.98 -16.99
CA SER A 388 -1.18 -20.93 -18.10
C SER A 388 0.16 -21.56 -18.48
N PRO A 389 0.21 -22.89 -18.79
CA PRO A 389 1.40 -23.53 -19.33
C PRO A 389 1.77 -23.03 -20.75
N ILE A 390 0.85 -22.35 -21.43
CA ILE A 390 1.10 -21.72 -22.74
C ILE A 390 2.29 -20.77 -22.66
N GLN A 391 2.49 -20.05 -21.54
CA GLN A 391 3.65 -19.19 -21.33
C GLN A 391 4.97 -19.92 -21.51
N ALA A 392 5.08 -21.17 -21.02
CA ALA A 392 6.28 -21.96 -21.16
C ALA A 392 6.49 -22.41 -22.61
N ALA A 393 5.41 -22.73 -23.33
CA ALA A 393 5.45 -23.09 -24.74
C ALA A 393 5.87 -21.89 -25.61
N GLU A 394 5.31 -20.72 -25.38
CA GLU A 394 5.69 -19.47 -26.05
C GLU A 394 7.16 -19.10 -25.79
N HIS A 395 7.61 -19.25 -24.53
CA HIS A 395 9.00 -19.02 -24.17
C HIS A 395 9.95 -19.96 -24.95
N LEU A 396 9.63 -21.25 -25.02
CA LEU A 396 10.44 -22.23 -25.75
C LEU A 396 10.53 -21.89 -27.24
N VAL A 397 9.41 -21.55 -27.88
CA VAL A 397 9.36 -21.14 -29.27
C VAL A 397 10.17 -19.86 -29.51
N THR A 398 10.04 -18.88 -28.61
CA THR A 398 10.85 -17.64 -28.67
C THR A 398 12.36 -17.93 -28.71
N ARG A 399 12.80 -18.94 -27.93
CA ARG A 399 14.21 -19.35 -27.88
C ARG A 399 14.68 -20.12 -29.10
N GLN A 400 13.78 -20.82 -29.77
CA GLN A 400 14.10 -21.73 -30.90
C GLN A 400 13.92 -21.08 -32.27
N THR A 401 13.04 -20.11 -32.39
CA THR A 401 12.69 -19.46 -33.66
C THR A 401 12.75 -17.95 -33.53
N GLY A 402 11.64 -17.30 -33.26
CA GLY A 402 11.54 -15.87 -33.05
C GLY A 402 10.20 -15.50 -32.46
N ALA A 403 10.12 -14.30 -31.90
CA ALA A 403 8.89 -13.76 -31.35
C ALA A 403 8.79 -12.24 -31.54
N GLN A 404 7.57 -11.75 -31.52
CA GLN A 404 7.27 -10.33 -31.56
C GLN A 404 6.65 -9.91 -30.22
N PHE A 405 7.15 -8.81 -29.63
CA PHE A 405 6.69 -8.30 -28.36
C PHE A 405 6.12 -6.90 -28.50
N ASP A 406 4.94 -6.66 -27.92
CA ASP A 406 4.40 -5.32 -27.77
C ASP A 406 5.03 -4.62 -26.54
N ILE A 407 5.94 -3.69 -26.81
CA ILE A 407 6.64 -2.90 -25.79
C ILE A 407 6.09 -1.47 -25.67
N THR A 408 4.90 -1.20 -26.19
CA THR A 408 4.27 0.13 -26.15
C THR A 408 4.17 0.71 -24.75
N GLY A 409 4.00 -0.14 -23.72
CA GLY A 409 3.89 0.26 -22.33
C GLY A 409 5.14 0.90 -21.70
N PHE A 410 6.30 0.85 -22.38
CA PHE A 410 7.48 1.58 -21.91
C PHE A 410 7.24 3.09 -21.92
N VAL A 411 7.78 3.79 -20.92
CA VAL A 411 7.78 5.26 -20.86
C VAL A 411 8.79 5.79 -21.86
N LYS A 412 8.40 6.83 -22.61
CA LYS A 412 9.27 7.56 -23.55
C LYS A 412 9.34 9.01 -23.07
N ILE A 413 10.53 9.46 -22.72
CA ILE A 413 10.79 10.82 -22.25
C ILE A 413 11.71 11.47 -23.28
N GLU A 414 11.31 12.64 -23.80
CA GLU A 414 12.18 13.48 -24.61
C GLU A 414 12.91 14.46 -23.68
N VAL A 415 14.22 14.45 -23.75
CA VAL A 415 15.10 15.40 -23.07
C VAL A 415 15.79 16.25 -24.14
N SER A 416 15.49 17.53 -24.18
CA SER A 416 15.99 18.43 -25.23
C SER A 416 16.46 19.79 -24.71
N GLY A 417 17.35 20.46 -25.45
CA GLY A 417 17.90 21.76 -25.16
C GLY A 417 19.39 21.74 -24.79
N LYS A 418 20.00 22.91 -24.67
CA LYS A 418 21.46 23.11 -24.46
C LYS A 418 22.02 22.39 -23.21
N GLY A 419 21.19 22.12 -22.22
CA GLY A 419 21.57 21.43 -20.99
C GLY A 419 21.30 19.89 -21.00
N ALA A 420 20.67 19.35 -22.03
CA ALA A 420 20.20 17.97 -22.06
C ALA A 420 21.33 16.95 -21.84
N LEU A 421 22.42 17.06 -22.58
CA LEU A 421 23.58 16.18 -22.41
C LEU A 421 24.18 16.31 -21.01
N LYS A 422 24.36 17.52 -20.49
CA LYS A 422 24.90 17.74 -19.14
C LYS A 422 24.04 17.13 -18.06
N LEU A 423 22.70 17.24 -18.18
CA LEU A 423 21.75 16.62 -17.26
C LEU A 423 21.90 15.09 -17.30
N LEU A 424 21.84 14.49 -18.49
CA LEU A 424 21.93 13.03 -18.64
C LEU A 424 23.27 12.47 -18.18
N GLN A 425 24.38 13.15 -18.45
CA GLN A 425 25.72 12.79 -17.93
C GLN A 425 25.80 12.87 -16.39
N LYS A 426 25.03 13.75 -15.77
CA LYS A 426 25.00 13.87 -14.31
C LYS A 426 24.21 12.74 -13.63
N VAL A 427 23.10 12.32 -14.23
CA VAL A 427 22.17 11.37 -13.59
C VAL A 427 22.40 9.93 -13.99
N CYS A 428 23.04 9.68 -15.12
CA CYS A 428 23.31 8.34 -15.64
C CYS A 428 24.71 7.85 -15.27
N THR A 429 24.83 6.56 -15.02
CA THR A 429 26.11 5.94 -14.65
C THR A 429 26.98 5.58 -15.85
N ASN A 430 26.43 5.59 -17.06
CA ASN A 430 27.18 5.35 -18.30
C ASN A 430 27.44 6.64 -19.06
N ASN A 431 28.41 6.64 -19.98
CA ASN A 431 28.69 7.79 -20.85
C ASN A 431 27.59 7.98 -21.89
N ILE A 432 26.92 9.12 -21.84
CA ILE A 432 25.85 9.51 -22.77
C ILE A 432 26.37 10.41 -23.91
N ASP A 433 27.60 10.93 -23.79
CA ASP A 433 28.23 11.69 -24.86
C ASP A 433 28.79 10.76 -25.95
N VAL A 434 27.90 10.27 -26.78
CA VAL A 434 28.13 9.37 -27.91
C VAL A 434 27.63 10.02 -29.18
N PRO A 435 28.09 9.59 -30.38
CA PRO A 435 27.61 10.14 -31.67
C PRO A 435 26.08 10.09 -31.81
N VAL A 436 25.51 11.05 -32.51
CA VAL A 436 24.08 11.04 -32.90
C VAL A 436 23.74 9.73 -33.60
N GLY A 437 22.57 9.15 -33.30
CA GLY A 437 22.10 7.86 -33.75
C GLY A 437 22.53 6.69 -32.87
N LYS A 438 23.40 6.89 -31.87
CA LYS A 438 23.79 5.83 -30.94
C LYS A 438 22.78 5.68 -29.79
N VAL A 439 22.71 4.44 -29.31
CA VAL A 439 21.87 4.03 -28.19
C VAL A 439 22.75 3.54 -27.04
N VAL A 440 22.49 4.00 -25.83
CA VAL A 440 23.22 3.65 -24.61
C VAL A 440 22.27 3.05 -23.59
N TYR A 441 22.60 1.90 -23.06
CA TYR A 441 21.94 1.38 -21.84
C TYR A 441 22.66 1.93 -20.62
N SER A 442 21.91 2.42 -19.65
CA SER A 442 22.44 2.99 -18.43
C SER A 442 21.52 2.72 -17.24
N VAL A 443 22.00 3.00 -16.06
CA VAL A 443 21.17 3.10 -14.84
C VAL A 443 21.23 4.52 -14.29
N ILE A 444 20.17 4.90 -13.58
CA ILE A 444 20.15 6.06 -12.70
C ILE A 444 20.27 5.55 -11.27
N SER A 445 21.20 6.10 -10.52
CA SER A 445 21.40 5.74 -9.11
C SER A 445 21.02 6.89 -8.17
N ASN A 446 20.75 6.54 -6.91
CA ASN A 446 20.70 7.50 -5.82
C ASN A 446 22.11 7.86 -5.33
N MET A 447 22.21 8.82 -4.38
CA MET A 447 23.50 9.24 -3.81
C MET A 447 24.25 8.13 -3.06
N TYR A 448 23.53 7.08 -2.64
CA TYR A 448 24.10 5.92 -1.94
C TYR A 448 24.49 4.77 -2.88
N GLY A 449 24.38 4.96 -4.21
CA GLY A 449 24.70 3.94 -5.20
C GLY A 449 23.58 2.91 -5.47
N GLY A 450 22.41 3.05 -4.82
CA GLY A 450 21.25 2.23 -5.09
C GLY A 450 20.64 2.55 -6.48
N ILE A 451 20.22 1.52 -7.22
CA ILE A 451 19.63 1.68 -8.55
C ILE A 451 18.20 2.22 -8.44
N LYS A 452 17.96 3.42 -8.94
CA LYS A 452 16.61 4.00 -9.10
C LYS A 452 15.90 3.42 -10.32
N SER A 453 16.59 3.30 -11.44
CA SER A 453 16.10 2.67 -12.67
C SER A 453 17.20 2.25 -13.60
N ASP A 454 16.83 1.33 -14.46
CA ASP A 454 17.52 1.06 -15.73
C ASP A 454 16.75 1.72 -16.89
N LEU A 455 17.50 2.11 -17.91
CA LEU A 455 16.94 2.83 -19.04
C LEU A 455 17.81 2.75 -20.29
N THR A 456 17.18 3.04 -21.42
CA THR A 456 17.88 3.12 -22.72
C THR A 456 17.77 4.56 -23.22
N ILE A 457 18.91 5.14 -23.60
CA ILE A 457 19.00 6.52 -24.08
C ILE A 457 19.44 6.50 -25.53
N SER A 458 18.63 7.09 -26.41
CA SER A 458 18.96 7.27 -27.82
C SER A 458 19.29 8.75 -28.05
N ARG A 459 20.49 9.05 -28.57
CA ARG A 459 20.85 10.42 -28.99
C ARG A 459 20.30 10.65 -30.38
N LEU A 460 19.27 11.49 -30.53
CA LEU A 460 18.60 11.77 -31.81
C LEU A 460 19.25 12.91 -32.55
N GLU A 461 19.68 13.95 -31.79
CA GLU A 461 20.36 15.13 -32.32
C GLU A 461 21.41 15.56 -31.29
N GLU A 462 22.18 16.60 -31.57
CA GLU A 462 23.24 17.10 -30.69
C GLU A 462 22.74 17.34 -29.27
N ASN A 463 21.56 17.95 -29.12
CA ASN A 463 20.96 18.33 -27.84
C ASN A 463 19.55 17.73 -27.65
N LYS A 464 19.27 16.58 -28.26
CA LYS A 464 17.98 15.89 -28.17
C LYS A 464 18.15 14.40 -27.97
N PHE A 465 17.50 13.88 -26.94
CA PHE A 465 17.60 12.47 -26.51
C PHE A 465 16.21 11.89 -26.25
N TRP A 466 16.04 10.64 -26.57
CA TRP A 466 14.94 9.81 -26.06
C TRP A 466 15.45 8.91 -24.94
N VAL A 467 14.75 8.96 -23.81
CA VAL A 467 14.99 8.10 -22.65
C VAL A 467 13.81 7.13 -22.54
N LEU A 468 14.09 5.84 -22.65
CA LEU A 468 13.09 4.78 -22.54
C LEU A 468 13.31 4.05 -21.23
N ALA A 469 12.25 3.94 -20.42
CA ALA A 469 12.28 3.29 -19.12
C ALA A 469 11.08 2.35 -18.95
N GLY A 470 11.12 1.45 -17.97
CA GLY A 470 10.01 0.57 -17.64
C GLY A 470 8.77 1.36 -17.22
N ALA A 471 7.56 0.83 -17.48
CA ALA A 471 6.30 1.50 -17.17
C ALA A 471 6.09 1.83 -15.69
N GLY A 472 6.75 1.09 -14.78
CA GLY A 472 6.71 1.33 -13.33
C GLY A 472 7.66 2.42 -12.82
N THR A 473 8.42 3.05 -13.70
CA THR A 473 9.49 3.99 -13.35
C THR A 473 9.11 5.47 -13.52
N VAL A 474 7.89 5.84 -13.20
CA VAL A 474 7.34 7.19 -13.48
C VAL A 474 7.76 8.26 -12.49
N SER A 475 8.41 7.92 -11.39
CA SER A 475 8.90 8.88 -10.39
C SER A 475 10.11 9.73 -10.84
N TYR A 476 10.37 9.85 -12.16
CA TYR A 476 11.48 10.65 -12.70
C TYR A 476 11.17 12.12 -12.95
N THR A 477 9.98 12.58 -12.62
CA THR A 477 9.63 14.00 -12.81
C THR A 477 10.39 14.96 -11.90
N HIS A 478 11.28 14.43 -11.04
CA HIS A 478 12.13 15.19 -10.12
C HIS A 478 13.65 14.93 -10.31
N LEU A 479 14.06 14.68 -11.55
CA LEU A 479 15.49 14.69 -11.91
C LEU A 479 16.01 16.12 -12.07
#